data_cdc8a6bac02d499f848b65229944695f
#
_entry.id   cdc8a6bac02d499f848b65229944695f
#
_cell.length_a   1.000
_cell.length_b   1.000
_cell.length_c   1.000
_cell.angle_alpha   90.00
_cell.angle_beta   90.00
_cell.angle_gamma   90.00
#
_symmetry.space_group_name_H-M   'P 1'
#
loop_
_entity.id
_entity.type
_entity.pdbx_description
1 polymer ?
#
loop_
_entity_poly.entity_id
_entity_poly.type
_entity_poly.pdbx_seq_one_letter_code
_entity_poly.pdbx_strand_id
1 'polypeptide(L)'
;MAVAPATSAGDAPAGGQNFGTRSYRGYVLLSLTLVYTLNFIDRNLLGVVAQPIIAEFGLTDTEYGFLNGPPFALFYALMGIPIAIAADRYNRVVIMALCIAIWSLMTALCGFASSFVFLLIARVGVAIGEAGGTPPSNSIIADYFKPKSRANALGIFAMGVTLGGALANGFGGPIAGLTDETVVAFFSSVGVGDIHEQLGWGQNFGWRFAF
;
A
#
# COMPACT_ATOMS: atom_id res chain seq x y z
N MET A 1 -14.46 -8.16 70.74
CA MET A 1 -13.43 -8.33 69.70
C MET A 1 -14.07 -7.90 68.40
N ALA A 2 -13.89 -6.60 68.02
CA ALA A 2 -14.54 -6.03 66.84
C ALA A 2 -13.61 -6.17 65.64
N VAL A 3 -14.07 -6.80 64.57
CA VAL A 3 -13.39 -6.97 63.31
C VAL A 3 -13.56 -5.61 62.54
N ALA A 4 -12.45 -4.97 62.25
CA ALA A 4 -12.43 -3.75 61.43
C ALA A 4 -12.78 -4.10 59.95
N PRO A 5 -13.57 -3.28 59.27
CA PRO A 5 -13.88 -3.52 57.84
C PRO A 5 -12.63 -3.33 56.99
N ALA A 6 -12.39 -4.26 56.08
CA ALA A 6 -11.36 -4.16 55.08
C ALA A 6 -11.60 -2.95 54.18
N THR A 7 -10.68 -1.99 54.19
CA THR A 7 -10.63 -0.88 53.25
C THR A 7 -10.45 -1.46 51.86
N SER A 8 -11.44 -1.22 50.98
CA SER A 8 -11.36 -1.47 49.57
C SER A 8 -10.11 -0.76 49.00
N ALA A 9 -9.22 -1.52 48.38
CA ALA A 9 -8.12 -0.97 47.63
C ALA A 9 -8.70 -0.01 46.57
N GLY A 10 -8.49 1.27 46.80
CA GLY A 10 -8.98 2.33 45.94
C GLY A 10 -8.47 2.13 44.53
N ASP A 11 -9.38 2.29 43.58
CA ASP A 11 -9.10 2.47 42.19
C ASP A 11 -8.02 3.55 42.02
N ALA A 12 -6.77 3.11 41.82
CA ALA A 12 -5.75 4.01 41.31
C ALA A 12 -6.26 4.50 39.96
N PRO A 13 -6.32 5.82 39.70
CA PRO A 13 -6.71 6.30 38.40
C PRO A 13 -5.71 5.76 37.39
N ALA A 14 -6.17 4.86 36.53
CA ALA A 14 -5.41 4.41 35.35
C ALA A 14 -4.94 5.69 34.67
N GLY A 15 -3.63 5.92 34.65
CA GLY A 15 -3.01 7.13 34.11
C GLY A 15 -3.65 7.43 32.77
N GLY A 16 -4.33 8.58 32.67
CA GLY A 16 -5.20 8.91 31.57
C GLY A 16 -4.42 8.92 30.26
N GLN A 17 -4.53 7.83 29.51
CA GLN A 17 -4.00 7.80 28.14
C GLN A 17 -4.63 8.95 27.38
N ASN A 18 -3.81 9.93 26.97
CA ASN A 18 -4.28 11.07 26.22
C ASN A 18 -4.50 10.66 24.76
N PHE A 19 -5.72 10.22 24.44
CA PHE A 19 -6.09 9.77 23.10
C PHE A 19 -6.17 10.90 22.06
N GLY A 20 -5.78 12.12 22.39
CA GLY A 20 -5.92 13.29 21.54
C GLY A 20 -7.37 13.74 21.33
N THR A 21 -7.57 14.83 20.60
CA THR A 21 -8.90 15.34 20.26
C THR A 21 -9.63 14.41 19.29
N ARG A 22 -10.97 14.47 19.27
CA ARG A 22 -11.79 13.67 18.36
C ARG A 22 -11.43 13.93 16.89
N SER A 23 -11.20 15.20 16.54
CA SER A 23 -10.81 15.59 15.17
C SER A 23 -9.45 15.03 14.78
N TYR A 24 -8.47 15.08 15.66
CA TYR A 24 -7.14 14.54 15.40
C TYR A 24 -7.15 13.01 15.22
N ARG A 25 -7.92 12.30 16.05
CA ARG A 25 -8.12 10.84 15.87
C ARG A 25 -8.78 10.49 14.54
N GLY A 26 -9.78 11.31 14.12
CA GLY A 26 -10.41 11.16 12.81
C GLY A 26 -9.42 11.37 11.66
N TYR A 27 -8.57 12.40 11.76
CA TYR A 27 -7.49 12.65 10.79
C TYR A 27 -6.51 11.46 10.69
N VAL A 28 -6.04 10.96 11.83
CA VAL A 28 -5.12 9.81 11.86
C VAL A 28 -5.76 8.59 11.20
N LEU A 29 -7.01 8.27 11.57
CA LEU A 29 -7.72 7.12 10.99
C LEU A 29 -7.93 7.27 9.48
N LEU A 30 -8.34 8.45 9.03
CA LEU A 30 -8.53 8.74 7.62
C LEU A 30 -7.23 8.61 6.84
N SER A 31 -6.13 9.14 7.36
CA SER A 31 -4.80 9.03 6.73
C SER A 31 -4.36 7.58 6.61
N LEU A 32 -4.52 6.78 7.67
CA LEU A 32 -4.18 5.35 7.63
C LEU A 32 -5.07 4.58 6.65
N THR A 33 -6.38 4.87 6.64
CA THR A 33 -7.32 4.24 5.69
C THR A 33 -6.98 4.61 4.25
N LEU A 34 -6.60 5.87 3.98
CA LEU A 34 -6.17 6.32 2.66
C LEU A 34 -4.91 5.56 2.20
N VAL A 35 -3.88 5.49 3.04
CA VAL A 35 -2.65 4.74 2.75
C VAL A 35 -2.97 3.27 2.46
N TYR A 36 -3.86 2.67 3.25
CA TYR A 36 -4.27 1.27 3.06
C TYR A 36 -5.08 1.07 1.77
N THR A 37 -5.92 2.06 1.41
CA THR A 37 -6.65 2.07 0.14
C THR A 37 -5.67 2.13 -1.05
N LEU A 38 -4.68 3.03 -1.02
CA LEU A 38 -3.66 3.14 -2.06
C LEU A 38 -2.85 1.85 -2.20
N ASN A 39 -2.51 1.20 -1.08
CA ASN A 39 -1.84 -0.09 -1.09
C ASN A 39 -2.66 -1.18 -1.83
N PHE A 40 -3.98 -1.22 -1.59
CA PHE A 40 -4.84 -2.16 -2.28
C PHE A 40 -5.17 -1.77 -3.73
N ILE A 41 -5.11 -0.48 -4.08
CA ILE A 41 -5.14 -0.06 -5.49
C ILE A 41 -3.94 -0.67 -6.21
N ASP A 42 -2.72 -0.48 -5.72
CA ASP A 42 -1.50 -0.97 -6.35
C ASP A 42 -1.50 -2.51 -6.52
N ARG A 43 -1.94 -3.25 -5.51
CA ARG A 43 -2.06 -4.72 -5.59
C ARG A 43 -3.03 -5.19 -6.67
N ASN A 44 -4.19 -4.55 -6.76
CA ASN A 44 -5.22 -4.94 -7.72
C ASN A 44 -4.90 -4.45 -9.14
N LEU A 45 -4.17 -3.35 -9.24
CA LEU A 45 -3.84 -2.71 -10.52
C LEU A 45 -3.07 -3.66 -11.45
N LEU A 46 -2.11 -4.42 -10.91
CA LEU A 46 -1.38 -5.41 -11.70
C LEU A 46 -2.33 -6.42 -12.36
N GLY A 47 -3.38 -6.86 -11.65
CA GLY A 47 -4.40 -7.73 -12.23
C GLY A 47 -5.18 -7.07 -13.38
N VAL A 48 -5.43 -5.77 -13.27
CA VAL A 48 -6.16 -5.00 -14.30
C VAL A 48 -5.32 -4.80 -15.56
N VAL A 49 -4.00 -4.56 -15.38
CA VAL A 49 -3.07 -4.34 -16.51
C VAL A 49 -2.38 -5.64 -16.99
N ALA A 50 -2.92 -6.80 -16.61
CA ALA A 50 -2.31 -8.10 -16.92
C ALA A 50 -2.10 -8.32 -18.42
N GLN A 51 -3.13 -8.12 -19.22
CA GLN A 51 -3.09 -8.42 -20.65
C GLN A 51 -2.07 -7.58 -21.43
N PRO A 52 -2.00 -6.25 -21.25
CA PRO A 52 -0.95 -5.44 -21.85
C PRO A 52 0.46 -5.88 -21.47
N ILE A 53 0.71 -6.22 -20.21
CA ILE A 53 2.03 -6.69 -19.73
C ILE A 53 2.40 -8.02 -20.38
N ILE A 54 1.46 -8.96 -20.42
CA ILE A 54 1.64 -10.27 -21.06
C ILE A 54 1.98 -10.10 -22.54
N ALA A 55 1.23 -9.23 -23.23
CA ALA A 55 1.43 -8.96 -24.66
C ALA A 55 2.79 -8.30 -24.94
N GLU A 56 3.19 -7.32 -24.13
CA GLU A 56 4.45 -6.58 -24.36
C GLU A 56 5.68 -7.44 -24.10
N PHE A 57 5.69 -8.22 -23.02
CA PHE A 57 6.86 -9.04 -22.67
C PHE A 57 6.78 -10.47 -23.21
N GLY A 58 5.70 -10.84 -23.92
CA GLY A 58 5.52 -12.19 -24.46
C GLY A 58 5.46 -13.27 -23.38
N LEU A 59 4.83 -12.96 -22.22
CA LEU A 59 4.81 -13.85 -21.07
C LEU A 59 3.80 -14.98 -21.23
N THR A 60 4.12 -16.13 -20.65
CA THR A 60 3.14 -17.18 -20.39
C THR A 60 2.30 -16.83 -19.15
N ASP A 61 1.12 -17.45 -19.01
CA ASP A 61 0.27 -17.29 -17.82
C ASP A 61 1.00 -17.69 -16.52
N THR A 62 1.93 -18.66 -16.62
CA THR A 62 2.74 -19.11 -15.48
C THR A 62 3.74 -18.03 -15.05
N GLU A 63 4.44 -17.41 -16.00
CA GLU A 63 5.38 -16.32 -15.71
C GLU A 63 4.67 -15.09 -15.14
N TYR A 64 3.51 -14.75 -15.70
CA TYR A 64 2.70 -13.68 -15.15
C TYR A 64 2.16 -14.02 -13.75
N GLY A 65 1.69 -15.25 -13.54
CA GLY A 65 1.28 -15.73 -12.21
C GLY A 65 2.43 -15.68 -11.20
N PHE A 66 3.65 -15.98 -11.63
CA PHE A 66 4.84 -15.86 -10.80
C PHE A 66 5.13 -14.40 -10.43
N LEU A 67 5.00 -13.46 -11.36
CA LEU A 67 5.17 -12.02 -11.13
C LEU A 67 4.21 -11.50 -10.05
N ASN A 68 2.96 -11.92 -10.08
CA ASN A 68 1.89 -11.42 -9.20
C ASN A 68 1.77 -12.18 -7.88
N GLY A 69 2.33 -13.38 -7.76
CA GLY A 69 2.07 -14.31 -6.66
C GLY A 69 3.27 -14.58 -5.74
N PRO A 70 4.00 -15.70 -5.96
CA PRO A 70 4.92 -16.23 -4.95
C PRO A 70 6.04 -15.29 -4.52
N PRO A 71 6.77 -14.57 -5.40
CA PRO A 71 7.83 -13.67 -4.97
C PRO A 71 7.31 -12.52 -4.11
N PHE A 72 6.19 -11.91 -4.54
CA PHE A 72 5.55 -10.84 -3.78
C PHE A 72 5.17 -11.32 -2.37
N ALA A 73 4.44 -12.44 -2.27
CA ALA A 73 3.99 -12.99 -1.00
C ALA A 73 5.16 -13.36 -0.08
N LEU A 74 6.22 -13.96 -0.64
CA LEU A 74 7.41 -14.36 0.10
C LEU A 74 8.12 -13.15 0.71
N PHE A 75 8.45 -12.14 -0.10
CA PHE A 75 9.17 -10.97 0.38
C PHE A 75 8.33 -10.10 1.29
N TYR A 76 7.01 -10.00 1.05
CA TYR A 76 6.08 -9.37 1.98
C TYR A 76 6.09 -10.04 3.36
N ALA A 77 6.01 -11.37 3.41
CA ALA A 77 6.04 -12.11 4.67
C ALA A 77 7.41 -12.03 5.37
N LEU A 78 8.51 -12.21 4.63
CA LEU A 78 9.86 -12.14 5.19
C LEU A 78 10.18 -10.76 5.77
N MET A 79 9.79 -9.68 5.09
CA MET A 79 10.07 -8.31 5.53
C MET A 79 9.07 -7.80 6.56
N GLY A 80 7.87 -8.37 6.63
CA GLY A 80 6.88 -8.02 7.65
C GLY A 80 7.39 -8.18 9.07
N ILE A 81 8.16 -9.24 9.35
CA ILE A 81 8.70 -9.52 10.68
C ILE A 81 9.76 -8.47 11.10
N PRO A 82 10.86 -8.24 10.36
CA PRO A 82 11.87 -7.27 10.76
C PRO A 82 11.32 -5.83 10.80
N ILE A 83 10.39 -5.47 9.91
CA ILE A 83 9.77 -4.15 9.92
C ILE A 83 8.85 -3.99 11.15
N ALA A 84 8.11 -5.02 11.55
CA ALA A 84 7.32 -4.98 12.78
C ALA A 84 8.22 -4.81 14.01
N ILE A 85 9.34 -5.53 14.10
CA ILE A 85 10.31 -5.38 15.18
C ILE A 85 10.91 -3.96 15.18
N ALA A 86 11.22 -3.41 14.00
CA ALA A 86 11.71 -2.03 13.88
C ALA A 86 10.65 -1.01 14.35
N ALA A 87 9.38 -1.21 14.00
CA ALA A 87 8.27 -0.36 14.42
C ALA A 87 8.01 -0.40 15.93
N ASP A 88 8.35 -1.53 16.60
CA ASP A 88 8.27 -1.64 18.07
C ASP A 88 9.43 -0.92 18.79
N ARG A 89 10.59 -0.82 18.14
CA ARG A 89 11.80 -0.22 18.73
C ARG A 89 12.00 1.26 18.38
N TYR A 90 11.51 1.69 17.24
CA TYR A 90 11.67 3.03 16.70
C TYR A 90 10.32 3.73 16.53
N ASN A 91 10.35 4.97 16.06
CA ASN A 91 9.14 5.74 15.79
C ASN A 91 8.34 5.10 14.65
N ARG A 92 7.15 4.56 14.97
CA ARG A 92 6.25 3.85 14.03
C ARG A 92 5.87 4.68 12.83
N VAL A 93 5.68 6.01 13.01
CA VAL A 93 5.31 6.91 11.92
C VAL A 93 6.49 7.05 10.93
N VAL A 94 7.71 7.15 11.44
CA VAL A 94 8.92 7.24 10.60
C VAL A 94 9.12 5.94 9.82
N ILE A 95 9.00 4.77 10.48
CA ILE A 95 9.11 3.47 9.81
C ILE A 95 8.07 3.35 8.71
N MET A 96 6.82 3.68 9.01
CA MET A 96 5.74 3.64 8.01
C MET A 96 6.00 4.61 6.85
N ALA A 97 6.47 5.82 7.12
CA ALA A 97 6.80 6.80 6.08
C ALA A 97 7.94 6.32 5.16
N LEU A 98 8.99 5.70 5.72
CA LEU A 98 10.06 5.08 4.93
C LEU A 98 9.53 3.93 4.07
N CYS A 99 8.69 3.07 4.62
CA CYS A 99 8.06 1.98 3.89
C CYS A 99 7.18 2.49 2.74
N ILE A 100 6.39 3.54 2.97
CA ILE A 100 5.59 4.20 1.93
C ILE A 100 6.49 4.80 0.84
N ALA A 101 7.59 5.46 1.21
CA ALA A 101 8.52 6.04 0.24
C ALA A 101 9.18 4.96 -0.64
N ILE A 102 9.62 3.84 -0.03
CA ILE A 102 10.19 2.70 -0.77
C ILE A 102 9.13 2.11 -1.71
N TRP A 103 7.94 1.82 -1.20
CA TRP A 103 6.84 1.29 -1.99
C TRP A 103 6.49 2.22 -3.17
N SER A 104 6.28 3.51 -2.93
CA SER A 104 5.94 4.47 -3.98
C SER A 104 7.03 4.57 -5.06
N LEU A 105 8.31 4.56 -4.65
CA LEU A 105 9.43 4.56 -5.59
C LEU A 105 9.42 3.29 -6.46
N MET A 106 9.24 2.12 -5.83
CA MET A 106 9.24 0.85 -6.54
C MET A 106 8.02 0.70 -7.47
N THR A 107 6.85 1.20 -7.05
CA THR A 107 5.65 1.27 -7.91
C THR A 107 5.92 2.15 -9.13
N ALA A 108 6.49 3.33 -8.95
CA ALA A 108 6.88 4.18 -10.08
C ALA A 108 7.88 3.46 -11.01
N LEU A 109 8.86 2.73 -10.45
CA LEU A 109 9.81 1.95 -11.24
C LEU A 109 9.13 0.81 -12.03
N CYS A 110 8.01 0.25 -11.55
CA CYS A 110 7.24 -0.71 -12.36
C CYS A 110 6.78 -0.09 -13.67
N GLY A 111 6.35 1.19 -13.68
CA GLY A 111 5.99 1.93 -14.90
C GLY A 111 7.16 2.12 -15.88
N PHE A 112 8.40 2.15 -15.40
CA PHE A 112 9.60 2.28 -16.22
C PHE A 112 10.22 0.93 -16.62
N ALA A 113 9.59 -0.20 -16.28
CA ALA A 113 10.16 -1.50 -16.56
C ALA A 113 10.32 -1.74 -18.07
N SER A 114 11.52 -2.03 -18.52
CA SER A 114 11.87 -2.38 -19.90
C SER A 114 12.04 -3.89 -20.11
N SER A 115 11.92 -4.69 -19.05
CA SER A 115 12.02 -6.15 -19.11
C SER A 115 11.23 -6.81 -17.98
N PHE A 116 10.86 -8.06 -18.17
CA PHE A 116 10.22 -8.89 -17.15
C PHE A 116 11.01 -8.94 -15.84
N VAL A 117 12.34 -9.13 -15.93
CA VAL A 117 13.22 -9.23 -14.75
C VAL A 117 13.24 -7.93 -13.98
N PHE A 118 13.30 -6.79 -14.68
CA PHE A 118 13.24 -5.47 -14.03
C PHE A 118 11.89 -5.28 -13.32
N LEU A 119 10.78 -5.62 -13.99
CA LEU A 119 9.44 -5.54 -13.41
C LEU A 119 9.32 -6.43 -12.17
N LEU A 120 9.86 -7.66 -12.21
CA LEU A 120 9.87 -8.59 -11.09
C LEU A 120 10.63 -8.02 -9.89
N ILE A 121 11.83 -7.44 -10.10
CA ILE A 121 12.63 -6.82 -9.04
C ILE A 121 11.88 -5.63 -8.43
N ALA A 122 11.30 -4.77 -9.26
CA ALA A 122 10.51 -3.64 -8.79
C ALA A 122 9.31 -4.11 -7.94
N ARG A 123 8.59 -5.15 -8.37
CA ARG A 123 7.47 -5.76 -7.61
C ARG A 123 7.90 -6.36 -6.27
N VAL A 124 9.07 -7.00 -6.21
CA VAL A 124 9.66 -7.44 -4.94
C VAL A 124 9.93 -6.24 -4.03
N GLY A 125 10.46 -5.14 -4.57
CA GLY A 125 10.67 -3.90 -3.84
C GLY A 125 9.36 -3.28 -3.31
N VAL A 126 8.29 -3.32 -4.11
CA VAL A 126 6.93 -2.94 -3.68
C VAL A 126 6.49 -3.80 -2.49
N ALA A 127 6.64 -5.12 -2.57
CA ALA A 127 6.26 -6.05 -1.48
C ALA A 127 6.99 -5.74 -0.17
N ILE A 128 8.29 -5.41 -0.24
CA ILE A 128 9.11 -5.00 0.91
C ILE A 128 8.55 -3.72 1.55
N GLY A 129 8.26 -2.70 0.73
CA GLY A 129 7.70 -1.44 1.23
C GLY A 129 6.29 -1.61 1.83
N GLU A 130 5.43 -2.34 1.15
CA GLU A 130 4.06 -2.59 1.61
C GLU A 130 3.98 -3.39 2.91
N ALA A 131 4.96 -4.26 3.19
CA ALA A 131 5.01 -5.05 4.42
C ALA A 131 5.01 -4.17 5.69
N GLY A 132 5.47 -2.92 5.59
CA GLY A 132 5.45 -1.95 6.69
C GLY A 132 4.13 -1.18 6.87
N GLY A 133 3.10 -1.46 6.11
CA GLY A 133 1.82 -0.74 6.19
C GLY A 133 0.94 -1.20 7.35
N THR A 134 0.62 -2.47 7.41
CA THR A 134 -0.41 -3.01 8.33
C THR A 134 0.03 -3.07 9.80
N PRO A 135 1.23 -3.59 10.17
CA PRO A 135 1.60 -3.72 11.59
C PRO A 135 1.67 -2.36 12.31
N PRO A 136 2.36 -1.33 11.79
CA PRO A 136 2.39 -0.01 12.44
C PRO A 136 1.00 0.65 12.49
N SER A 137 0.18 0.50 11.44
CA SER A 137 -1.17 1.08 11.39
C SER A 137 -2.06 0.54 12.51
N ASN A 138 -2.09 -0.77 12.71
CA ASN A 138 -2.85 -1.40 13.79
C ASN A 138 -2.39 -0.91 15.16
N SER A 139 -1.08 -0.76 15.35
CA SER A 139 -0.50 -0.25 16.59
C SER A 139 -0.87 1.22 16.83
N ILE A 140 -0.79 2.08 15.82
CA ILE A 140 -1.20 3.49 15.90
C ILE A 140 -2.70 3.58 16.23
N ILE A 141 -3.57 2.81 15.59
CA ILE A 141 -4.99 2.77 15.91
C ILE A 141 -5.22 2.37 17.37
N ALA A 142 -4.44 1.40 17.87
CA ALA A 142 -4.54 0.98 19.28
C ALA A 142 -4.15 2.09 20.27
N ASP A 143 -3.22 2.97 19.91
CA ASP A 143 -2.78 4.09 20.74
C ASP A 143 -3.81 5.25 20.74
N TYR A 144 -4.50 5.50 19.62
CA TYR A 144 -5.42 6.62 19.49
C TYR A 144 -6.88 6.28 19.85
N PHE A 145 -7.26 4.99 19.89
CA PHE A 145 -8.65 4.59 20.12
C PHE A 145 -8.81 3.74 21.38
N LYS A 146 -9.81 4.13 22.22
CA LYS A 146 -10.17 3.37 23.43
C LYS A 146 -10.59 1.94 23.07
N PRO A 147 -10.41 0.94 23.96
CA PRO A 147 -10.77 -0.46 23.68
C PRO A 147 -12.21 -0.63 23.13
N LYS A 148 -13.19 0.11 23.67
CA LYS A 148 -14.59 0.07 23.20
C LYS A 148 -14.82 0.56 21.80
N SER A 149 -13.98 1.46 21.28
CA SER A 149 -14.09 2.05 19.92
C SER A 149 -13.06 1.54 18.93
N ARG A 150 -12.09 0.75 19.39
CA ARG A 150 -10.99 0.23 18.57
C ARG A 150 -11.48 -0.69 17.47
N ALA A 151 -12.45 -1.56 17.76
CA ALA A 151 -13.02 -2.45 16.77
C ALA A 151 -13.65 -1.69 15.59
N ASN A 152 -14.38 -0.60 15.88
CA ASN A 152 -14.96 0.25 14.84
C ASN A 152 -13.87 0.97 14.02
N ALA A 153 -12.81 1.47 14.67
CA ALA A 153 -11.71 2.10 13.96
C ALA A 153 -10.97 1.12 13.03
N LEU A 154 -10.71 -0.10 13.49
CA LEU A 154 -10.13 -1.16 12.68
C LEU A 154 -11.05 -1.57 11.53
N GLY A 155 -12.38 -1.60 11.75
CA GLY A 155 -13.36 -1.84 10.69
C GLY A 155 -13.32 -0.77 9.60
N ILE A 156 -13.24 0.52 9.97
CA ILE A 156 -13.10 1.63 9.02
C ILE A 156 -11.77 1.51 8.26
N PHE A 157 -10.67 1.23 8.96
CA PHE A 157 -9.37 1.00 8.33
C PHE A 157 -9.43 -0.14 7.30
N ALA A 158 -10.07 -1.25 7.66
CA ALA A 158 -10.22 -2.42 6.79
C ALA A 158 -11.08 -2.14 5.53
N MET A 159 -11.97 -1.13 5.54
CA MET A 159 -12.70 -0.72 4.35
C MET A 159 -11.76 -0.28 3.21
N GLY A 160 -10.52 0.12 3.53
CA GLY A 160 -9.49 0.44 2.55
C GLY A 160 -9.26 -0.69 1.54
N VAL A 161 -9.41 -1.95 1.92
CA VAL A 161 -9.31 -3.12 1.03
C VAL A 161 -10.37 -3.05 -0.08
N THR A 162 -11.63 -2.90 0.32
CA THR A 162 -12.77 -2.85 -0.62
C THR A 162 -12.72 -1.61 -1.49
N LEU A 163 -12.42 -0.44 -0.88
CA LEU A 163 -12.28 0.81 -1.62
C LEU A 163 -11.12 0.73 -2.62
N GLY A 164 -9.97 0.18 -2.21
CA GLY A 164 -8.81 0.02 -3.09
C GLY A 164 -9.12 -0.89 -4.28
N GLY A 165 -9.75 -2.03 -4.06
CA GLY A 165 -10.18 -2.93 -5.13
C GLY A 165 -11.19 -2.28 -6.08
N ALA A 166 -12.19 -1.58 -5.55
CA ALA A 166 -13.19 -0.88 -6.36
C ALA A 166 -12.57 0.24 -7.22
N LEU A 167 -11.65 1.04 -6.63
CA LEU A 167 -10.96 2.11 -7.34
C LEU A 167 -9.99 1.56 -8.40
N ALA A 168 -9.24 0.50 -8.08
CA ALA A 168 -8.34 -0.13 -9.05
C ALA A 168 -9.09 -0.63 -10.28
N ASN A 169 -10.23 -1.30 -10.10
CA ASN A 169 -11.04 -1.77 -11.22
C ASN A 169 -11.76 -0.65 -11.95
N GLY A 170 -12.27 0.36 -11.22
CA GLY A 170 -13.01 1.46 -11.80
C GLY A 170 -12.15 2.42 -12.63
N PHE A 171 -10.95 2.73 -12.18
CA PHE A 171 -10.03 3.65 -12.85
C PHE A 171 -8.91 2.93 -13.61
N GLY A 172 -8.44 1.80 -13.12
CA GLY A 172 -7.37 1.04 -13.75
C GLY A 172 -7.77 0.48 -15.11
N GLY A 173 -9.02 0.02 -15.28
CA GLY A 173 -9.53 -0.47 -16.55
C GLY A 173 -9.43 0.58 -17.68
N PRO A 174 -10.01 1.77 -17.53
CA PRO A 174 -9.84 2.86 -18.48
C PRO A 174 -8.37 3.26 -18.74
N ILE A 175 -7.52 3.28 -17.71
CA ILE A 175 -6.10 3.59 -17.85
C ILE A 175 -5.36 2.49 -18.62
N ALA A 176 -5.63 1.22 -18.31
CA ALA A 176 -5.04 0.09 -19.02
C ALA A 176 -5.48 0.03 -20.50
N GLY A 177 -6.64 0.60 -20.81
CA GLY A 177 -7.17 0.73 -22.17
C GLY A 177 -6.66 1.96 -22.94
N LEU A 178 -5.78 2.78 -22.36
CA LEU A 178 -5.15 3.87 -23.10
C LEU A 178 -4.31 3.28 -24.24
N THR A 179 -4.64 3.69 -25.47
CA THR A 179 -3.86 3.29 -26.63
C THR A 179 -2.56 4.06 -26.67
N ASP A 180 -1.52 3.44 -27.25
CA ASP A 180 -0.23 4.10 -27.44
C ASP A 180 -0.38 5.43 -28.21
N GLU A 181 -1.29 5.48 -29.21
CA GLU A 181 -1.62 6.69 -29.95
C GLU A 181 -2.12 7.82 -29.05
N THR A 182 -3.01 7.51 -28.10
CA THR A 182 -3.54 8.50 -27.14
C THR A 182 -2.44 9.05 -26.25
N VAL A 183 -1.55 8.19 -25.79
CA VAL A 183 -0.43 8.54 -24.92
C VAL A 183 0.61 9.36 -25.69
N VAL A 184 0.96 8.96 -26.91
CA VAL A 184 1.87 9.71 -27.78
C VAL A 184 1.29 11.09 -28.13
N ALA A 185 0.00 11.16 -28.42
CA ALA A 185 -0.66 12.44 -28.69
C ALA A 185 -0.60 13.39 -27.48
N PHE A 186 -0.79 12.86 -26.26
CA PHE A 186 -0.63 13.63 -25.03
C PHE A 186 0.80 14.14 -24.86
N PHE A 187 1.82 13.28 -24.99
CA PHE A 187 3.23 13.69 -24.86
C PHE A 187 3.66 14.66 -25.95
N SER A 188 3.17 14.49 -27.17
CA SER A 188 3.42 15.44 -28.26
C SER A 188 2.85 16.82 -27.95
N SER A 189 1.66 16.87 -27.31
CA SER A 189 1.03 18.14 -26.90
C SER A 189 1.82 18.89 -25.82
N VAL A 190 2.63 18.20 -25.01
CA VAL A 190 3.50 18.77 -23.97
C VAL A 190 4.95 18.94 -24.45
N GLY A 191 5.25 18.64 -25.72
CA GLY A 191 6.58 18.85 -26.32
C GLY A 191 7.60 17.74 -26.06
N VAL A 192 7.16 16.55 -25.62
CA VAL A 192 8.02 15.37 -25.33
C VAL A 192 7.55 14.11 -26.08
N GLY A 193 7.08 14.29 -27.32
CA GLY A 193 6.46 13.23 -28.12
C GLY A 193 7.25 11.92 -28.24
N ASP A 194 8.59 12.01 -28.32
CA ASP A 194 9.46 10.85 -28.57
C ASP A 194 10.00 10.20 -27.28
N ILE A 195 9.46 10.57 -26.12
CA ILE A 195 9.97 10.09 -24.83
C ILE A 195 9.86 8.56 -24.69
N HIS A 196 8.84 7.96 -25.29
CA HIS A 196 8.63 6.50 -25.26
C HIS A 196 9.75 5.75 -26.00
N GLU A 197 10.25 6.27 -27.12
CA GLU A 197 11.39 5.70 -27.85
C GLU A 197 12.69 5.82 -27.05
N GLN A 198 12.91 6.98 -26.43
CA GLN A 198 14.10 7.23 -25.59
C GLN A 198 14.13 6.31 -24.35
N LEU A 199 12.96 5.95 -23.81
CA LEU A 199 12.84 5.03 -22.69
C LEU A 199 12.84 3.55 -23.11
N GLY A 200 12.90 3.25 -24.41
CA GLY A 200 12.92 1.89 -24.92
C GLY A 200 11.60 1.15 -24.69
N TRP A 201 10.48 1.87 -24.63
CA TRP A 201 9.16 1.26 -24.48
C TRP A 201 8.73 0.63 -25.80
N GLY A 202 8.29 -0.63 -25.76
CA GLY A 202 7.76 -1.36 -26.89
C GLY A 202 6.35 -0.90 -27.27
N GLN A 203 5.62 -1.75 -27.98
CA GLN A 203 4.19 -1.55 -28.25
C GLN A 203 3.36 -1.88 -27.00
N ASN A 204 2.16 -1.32 -26.89
CA ASN A 204 1.23 -1.50 -25.75
C ASN A 204 1.75 -0.93 -24.43
N PHE A 205 2.45 0.19 -24.44
CA PHE A 205 3.04 0.79 -23.25
C PHE A 205 2.05 1.62 -22.41
N GLY A 206 0.80 1.76 -22.82
CA GLY A 206 -0.24 2.55 -22.12
C GLY A 206 -0.44 2.12 -20.66
N TRP A 207 -0.26 0.83 -20.34
CA TRP A 207 -0.38 0.30 -18.97
C TRP A 207 0.61 0.91 -17.96
N ARG A 208 1.74 1.46 -18.45
CA ARG A 208 2.79 2.05 -17.59
C ARG A 208 2.28 3.25 -16.80
N PHE A 209 1.26 3.93 -17.31
CA PHE A 209 0.61 5.08 -16.66
C PHE A 209 -0.34 4.67 -15.53
N ALA A 210 -0.53 3.38 -15.32
CA ALA A 210 -1.28 2.87 -14.19
C ALA A 210 -0.44 2.85 -12.90
N PHE A 211 0.89 2.87 -13.01
CA PHE A 211 1.83 2.89 -11.90
C PHE A 211 2.39 4.28 -11.66
#